data_5b58cec63c0e3e9a5072c7e9ebe08467
#
_entry.id   5b58cec63c0e3e9a5072c7e9ebe08467
#
_cell.length_a   1.000
_cell.length_b   1.000
_cell.length_c   1.000
_cell.angle_alpha   90.00
_cell.angle_beta   90.00
_cell.angle_gamma   90.00
#
_symmetry.space_group_name_H-M   'P 1'
#
loop_
_entity.id
_entity.type
_entity.pdbx_description
1 polymer ?
#
loop_
_entity_poly.entity_id
_entity_poly.type
_entity_poly.pdbx_seq_one_letter_code
_entity_poly.pdbx_strand_id
1 'polypeptide(L)'
;MKALLAKDGAAVLEEIPVPAIGDGEFLLALDACGLCGTDVMKLDTRAPNATLGHELVGRVAKAGPGSPFREGERVVVSHLVPCRDCHWCRKGQESMCRQFKSTNIDPGGFAEFVRIPALHAKRTSFRVHDDMDPIAASQTEPLACVLRNVKRLGAEKGDVVGVVGLGAIGQMTGQLLNLFGVTPVGLDLDAERVKLFSRWGKGFADADAFAEAGRQASGGRGFDAVVYSAGPPALVARSLGWLRDGGTINVFASFHPDPILPLDLNQIYHRELTVISSYSPSLADLKEAFDLIASRKFDPLILNPKIYSLSAFNEAVLAVKSRTILKAILVPG
;
A
#
# COMPACT_ATOMS: atom_id res chain seq x y z
N MET A 1 2.23 -28.40 2.60
CA MET A 1 1.41 -27.27 2.22
C MET A 1 1.96 -26.61 0.97
N LYS A 2 1.11 -26.00 0.16
CA LYS A 2 1.53 -25.24 -1.01
C LYS A 2 1.93 -23.82 -0.63
N ALA A 3 3.03 -23.33 -1.23
CA ALA A 3 3.52 -21.97 -1.06
C ALA A 3 4.18 -21.46 -2.34
N LEU A 4 4.06 -20.16 -2.63
CA LEU A 4 4.77 -19.49 -3.72
C LEU A 4 6.10 -18.98 -3.22
N LEU A 5 7.17 -19.52 -3.79
CA LEU A 5 8.56 -19.16 -3.46
C LEU A 5 9.20 -18.39 -4.62
N ALA A 6 9.95 -17.35 -4.30
CA ALA A 6 10.72 -16.62 -5.31
C ALA A 6 11.99 -17.41 -5.68
N LYS A 7 12.11 -17.81 -6.95
CA LYS A 7 13.28 -18.52 -7.50
C LYS A 7 13.65 -17.92 -8.85
N ASP A 8 14.87 -17.45 -8.97
CA ASP A 8 15.45 -16.93 -10.23
C ASP A 8 14.57 -15.91 -11.00
N GLY A 9 13.84 -15.08 -10.25
CA GLY A 9 12.95 -14.07 -10.83
C GLY A 9 11.55 -14.57 -11.18
N ALA A 10 11.21 -15.81 -10.80
CA ALA A 10 9.85 -16.36 -10.94
C ALA A 10 9.26 -16.72 -9.58
N ALA A 11 7.94 -16.71 -9.47
CA ALA A 11 7.24 -17.32 -8.36
C ALA A 11 6.89 -18.78 -8.73
N VAL A 12 7.38 -19.72 -7.94
CA VAL A 12 7.18 -21.16 -8.15
C VAL A 12 6.30 -21.69 -7.02
N LEU A 13 5.20 -22.35 -7.38
CA LEU A 13 4.33 -23.02 -6.42
C LEU A 13 4.97 -24.37 -6.03
N GLU A 14 5.31 -24.52 -4.75
CA GLU A 14 5.97 -25.72 -4.23
C GLU A 14 5.22 -26.29 -3.03
N GLU A 15 5.40 -27.59 -2.82
CA GLU A 15 5.02 -28.25 -1.58
C GLU A 15 6.17 -28.17 -0.57
N ILE A 16 5.91 -27.51 0.56
CA ILE A 16 6.86 -27.37 1.66
C ILE A 16 6.24 -27.86 2.98
N PRO A 17 7.04 -28.21 3.99
CA PRO A 17 6.52 -28.51 5.32
C PRO A 17 5.70 -27.33 5.88
N VAL A 18 4.65 -27.63 6.65
CA VAL A 18 3.95 -26.61 7.44
C VAL A 18 4.89 -26.09 8.52
N PRO A 19 5.09 -24.76 8.65
CA PRO A 19 5.99 -24.21 9.66
C PRO A 19 5.58 -24.59 11.08
N ALA A 20 6.57 -25.00 11.91
CA ALA A 20 6.34 -25.20 13.33
C ALA A 20 6.22 -23.84 14.04
N ILE A 21 5.34 -23.77 15.05
CA ILE A 21 5.12 -22.58 15.86
C ILE A 21 5.64 -22.76 17.28
N GLY A 22 6.15 -21.68 17.87
CA GLY A 22 6.62 -21.60 19.25
C GLY A 22 5.71 -20.75 20.16
N ASP A 23 6.26 -20.37 21.31
CA ASP A 23 5.56 -19.55 22.29
C ASP A 23 5.22 -18.15 21.76
N GLY A 24 3.99 -17.73 22.00
CA GLY A 24 3.47 -16.43 21.55
C GLY A 24 3.15 -16.35 20.06
N GLU A 25 3.47 -17.40 19.28
CA GLU A 25 3.24 -17.47 17.84
C GLU A 25 1.88 -18.09 17.51
N PHE A 26 1.47 -17.96 16.25
CA PHE A 26 0.34 -18.72 15.71
C PHE A 26 0.56 -19.10 14.24
N LEU A 27 -0.12 -20.13 13.81
CA LEU A 27 -0.21 -20.55 12.42
C LEU A 27 -1.50 -19.99 11.84
N LEU A 28 -1.39 -19.20 10.77
CA LEU A 28 -2.52 -18.63 10.05
C LEU A 28 -2.84 -19.50 8.83
N ALA A 29 -4.05 -20.01 8.71
CA ALA A 29 -4.59 -20.55 7.46
C ALA A 29 -5.06 -19.36 6.62
N LEU A 30 -4.55 -19.23 5.39
CA LEU A 30 -4.82 -18.10 4.52
C LEU A 30 -6.31 -18.07 4.09
N ASP A 31 -6.99 -16.95 4.28
CA ASP A 31 -8.26 -16.65 3.60
C ASP A 31 -8.01 -15.87 2.30
N ALA A 32 -7.17 -14.83 2.35
CA ALA A 32 -6.84 -13.98 1.21
C ALA A 32 -5.52 -13.22 1.41
N CYS A 33 -4.79 -12.97 0.33
CA CYS A 33 -3.60 -12.11 0.31
C CYS A 33 -3.57 -11.26 -0.96
N GLY A 34 -3.46 -9.94 -0.81
CA GLY A 34 -3.34 -9.01 -1.93
C GLY A 34 -1.99 -9.11 -2.64
N LEU A 35 -2.01 -9.01 -3.97
CA LEU A 35 -0.81 -8.87 -4.79
C LEU A 35 -0.40 -7.40 -4.84
N CYS A 36 0.78 -7.09 -4.35
CA CYS A 36 1.39 -5.76 -4.38
C CYS A 36 2.36 -5.60 -5.56
N GLY A 37 2.49 -4.39 -6.07
CA GLY A 37 3.51 -4.05 -7.07
C GLY A 37 4.94 -4.35 -6.60
N THR A 38 5.21 -4.31 -5.29
CA THR A 38 6.50 -4.70 -4.71
C THR A 38 6.80 -6.19 -4.83
N ASP A 39 5.80 -7.07 -4.81
CA ASP A 39 6.01 -8.50 -5.05
C ASP A 39 6.46 -8.72 -6.50
N VAL A 40 5.80 -8.04 -7.43
CA VAL A 40 6.16 -8.07 -8.86
C VAL A 40 7.58 -7.52 -9.07
N MET A 41 7.91 -6.38 -8.46
CA MET A 41 9.24 -5.78 -8.53
C MET A 41 10.33 -6.72 -7.97
N LYS A 42 10.09 -7.41 -6.86
CA LYS A 42 11.03 -8.38 -6.29
C LYS A 42 11.35 -9.51 -7.28
N LEU A 43 10.36 -9.98 -8.03
CA LEU A 43 10.57 -10.98 -9.09
C LEU A 43 11.33 -10.38 -10.27
N ASP A 44 10.93 -9.22 -10.78
CA ASP A 44 11.58 -8.56 -11.91
C ASP A 44 13.06 -8.22 -11.63
N THR A 45 13.39 -7.85 -10.39
CA THR A 45 14.76 -7.54 -9.96
C THR A 45 15.53 -8.76 -9.47
N ARG A 46 14.93 -9.96 -9.48
CA ARG A 46 15.52 -11.20 -8.93
C ARG A 46 16.04 -11.01 -7.51
N ALA A 47 15.29 -10.32 -6.66
CA ALA A 47 15.69 -10.06 -5.28
C ALA A 47 15.99 -11.37 -4.54
N PRO A 48 17.20 -11.54 -3.95
CA PRO A 48 17.58 -12.79 -3.30
C PRO A 48 16.69 -13.04 -2.08
N ASN A 49 16.25 -14.29 -1.90
CA ASN A 49 15.41 -14.72 -0.78
C ASN A 49 14.15 -13.85 -0.58
N ALA A 50 13.54 -13.39 -1.67
CA ALA A 50 12.39 -12.52 -1.60
C ALA A 50 11.19 -13.26 -0.98
N THR A 51 10.69 -12.75 0.12
CA THR A 51 9.40 -13.16 0.69
C THR A 51 8.28 -12.50 -0.12
N LEU A 52 7.32 -13.30 -0.59
CA LEU A 52 6.20 -12.87 -1.42
C LEU A 52 4.90 -12.86 -0.61
N GLY A 53 4.04 -11.87 -0.88
CA GLY A 53 2.76 -11.69 -0.20
C GLY A 53 2.92 -11.08 1.20
N HIS A 54 2.23 -9.96 1.42
CA HIS A 54 2.31 -9.21 2.68
C HIS A 54 1.01 -8.47 3.05
N GLU A 55 -0.02 -8.60 2.24
CA GLU A 55 -1.35 -8.02 2.45
C GLU A 55 -2.34 -9.15 2.80
N LEU A 56 -2.20 -9.79 3.96
CA LEU A 56 -2.87 -11.06 4.25
C LEU A 56 -3.86 -11.00 5.39
N VAL A 57 -4.88 -11.82 5.25
CA VAL A 57 -5.88 -12.15 6.25
C VAL A 57 -6.13 -13.66 6.23
N GLY A 58 -6.41 -14.24 7.38
CA GLY A 58 -6.72 -15.66 7.48
C GLY A 58 -7.26 -16.04 8.85
N ARG A 59 -7.45 -17.32 9.08
CA ARG A 59 -7.89 -17.89 10.36
C ARG A 59 -6.73 -18.51 11.10
N VAL A 60 -6.71 -18.34 12.41
CA VAL A 60 -5.76 -19.04 13.29
C VAL A 60 -6.05 -20.54 13.23
N ALA A 61 -5.18 -21.29 12.56
CA ALA A 61 -5.28 -22.75 12.45
C ALA A 61 -4.71 -23.46 13.70
N LYS A 62 -3.69 -22.84 14.33
CA LYS A 62 -3.08 -23.33 15.56
C LYS A 62 -2.48 -22.15 16.33
N ALA A 63 -2.66 -22.14 17.66
CA ALA A 63 -2.09 -21.15 18.56
C ALA A 63 -1.02 -21.77 19.45
N GLY A 64 0.17 -21.16 19.50
CA GLY A 64 1.22 -21.55 20.45
C GLY A 64 0.91 -21.05 21.88
N PRO A 65 1.61 -21.61 22.90
CA PRO A 65 1.45 -21.14 24.26
C PRO A 65 1.65 -19.62 24.38
N GLY A 66 0.76 -18.93 25.09
CA GLY A 66 0.84 -17.48 25.25
C GLY A 66 0.54 -16.64 24.01
N SER A 67 0.03 -17.22 22.92
CA SER A 67 -0.46 -16.49 21.77
C SER A 67 -1.62 -15.54 22.16
N PRO A 68 -1.65 -14.29 21.65
CA PRO A 68 -2.75 -13.36 21.89
C PRO A 68 -4.03 -13.71 21.12
N PHE A 69 -3.99 -14.70 20.23
CA PHE A 69 -5.08 -15.17 19.39
C PHE A 69 -5.41 -16.63 19.67
N ARG A 70 -6.69 -17.00 19.44
CA ARG A 70 -7.22 -18.35 19.60
C ARG A 70 -7.50 -18.99 18.26
N GLU A 71 -7.46 -20.32 18.21
CA GLU A 71 -7.85 -21.08 17.03
C GLU A 71 -9.26 -20.72 16.56
N GLY A 72 -9.44 -20.58 15.25
CA GLY A 72 -10.67 -20.15 14.59
C GLY A 72 -10.84 -18.63 14.45
N GLU A 73 -10.16 -17.81 15.26
CA GLU A 73 -10.22 -16.35 15.11
C GLU A 73 -9.69 -15.91 13.75
N ARG A 74 -10.38 -14.98 13.08
CA ARG A 74 -9.87 -14.35 11.84
C ARG A 74 -8.96 -13.19 12.20
N VAL A 75 -7.81 -13.10 11.53
CA VAL A 75 -6.76 -12.11 11.84
C VAL A 75 -6.19 -11.55 10.54
N VAL A 76 -6.07 -10.21 10.47
CA VAL A 76 -5.24 -9.53 9.48
C VAL A 76 -3.86 -9.29 10.08
N VAL A 77 -2.81 -9.46 9.27
CA VAL A 77 -1.42 -9.38 9.72
C VAL A 77 -0.60 -8.51 8.78
N SER A 78 0.23 -7.62 9.34
CA SER A 78 1.29 -6.94 8.60
C SER A 78 2.64 -7.63 8.84
N HIS A 79 3.44 -7.69 7.78
CA HIS A 79 4.67 -8.50 7.72
C HIS A 79 5.92 -7.85 8.36
N LEU A 80 5.89 -6.55 8.70
CA LEU A 80 7.05 -5.82 9.23
C LEU A 80 6.72 -5.19 10.58
N VAL A 81 7.67 -5.29 11.53
CA VAL A 81 7.47 -4.80 12.91
C VAL A 81 8.64 -3.95 13.38
N PRO A 82 8.44 -2.67 13.73
CA PRO A 82 9.46 -1.80 14.30
C PRO A 82 9.79 -2.17 15.75
N CYS A 83 11.00 -1.86 16.21
CA CYS A 83 11.40 -2.08 17.61
C CYS A 83 10.74 -1.11 18.60
N ARG A 84 10.34 0.09 18.14
CA ARG A 84 9.75 1.20 18.92
C ARG A 84 10.71 1.93 19.86
N ASP A 85 11.98 1.55 19.89
CA ASP A 85 12.95 2.13 20.84
C ASP A 85 14.16 2.80 20.16
N CYS A 86 14.53 2.46 18.94
CA CYS A 86 15.67 3.07 18.25
C CYS A 86 15.42 4.53 17.87
N HIS A 87 16.49 5.22 17.46
CA HIS A 87 16.44 6.63 17.03
C HIS A 87 15.32 6.89 16.02
N TRP A 88 15.20 6.08 14.98
CA TRP A 88 14.18 6.25 13.94
C TRP A 88 12.75 6.08 14.46
N CYS A 89 12.52 5.09 15.33
CA CYS A 89 11.21 4.90 15.94
C CYS A 89 10.80 6.09 16.80
N ARG A 90 11.72 6.60 17.63
CA ARG A 90 11.47 7.79 18.47
C ARG A 90 11.22 9.07 17.66
N LYS A 91 11.69 9.11 16.40
CA LYS A 91 11.44 10.21 15.44
C LYS A 91 10.20 9.99 14.54
N GLY A 92 9.39 8.95 14.79
CA GLY A 92 8.24 8.62 13.94
C GLY A 92 8.60 8.04 12.55
N GLN A 93 9.85 7.62 12.38
CA GLN A 93 10.38 7.05 11.14
C GLN A 93 10.51 5.53 11.25
N GLU A 94 9.44 4.85 11.70
CA GLU A 94 9.44 3.41 12.01
C GLU A 94 9.89 2.54 10.84
N SER A 95 9.55 2.92 9.61
CA SER A 95 9.97 2.21 8.38
C SER A 95 11.49 2.24 8.13
N MET A 96 12.24 3.11 8.81
CA MET A 96 13.70 3.17 8.75
C MET A 96 14.38 2.35 9.86
N CYS A 97 13.62 1.79 10.80
CA CYS A 97 14.09 0.91 11.86
C CYS A 97 14.75 -0.35 11.28
N ARG A 98 15.93 -0.75 11.80
CA ARG A 98 16.61 -1.97 11.35
C ARG A 98 15.75 -3.21 11.57
N GLN A 99 15.09 -3.34 12.74
CA GLN A 99 14.19 -4.45 13.02
C GLN A 99 13.03 -4.49 12.04
N PHE A 100 12.40 -3.35 11.71
CA PHE A 100 11.35 -3.29 10.71
C PHE A 100 11.80 -3.90 9.38
N LYS A 101 13.02 -3.58 8.93
CA LYS A 101 13.57 -4.08 7.66
C LYS A 101 14.03 -5.53 7.69
N SER A 102 14.20 -6.13 8.88
CA SER A 102 14.71 -7.51 9.06
C SER A 102 13.65 -8.50 9.55
N THR A 103 12.46 -8.03 9.96
CA THR A 103 11.36 -8.93 10.35
C THR A 103 10.54 -9.36 9.15
N ASN A 104 9.93 -10.53 9.24
CA ASN A 104 8.96 -11.01 8.26
C ASN A 104 8.10 -12.14 8.86
N ILE A 105 7.07 -12.52 8.13
CA ILE A 105 6.26 -13.73 8.32
C ILE A 105 6.84 -14.87 7.50
N ASP A 106 6.54 -16.12 7.81
CA ASP A 106 7.20 -17.29 7.23
C ASP A 106 6.18 -18.30 6.66
N PRO A 107 6.27 -18.66 5.35
CA PRO A 107 7.27 -18.31 4.33
C PRO A 107 6.94 -16.97 3.61
N GLY A 108 5.80 -16.38 3.86
CA GLY A 108 5.20 -15.22 3.20
C GLY A 108 3.70 -15.43 3.04
N GLY A 109 2.98 -14.38 2.63
CA GLY A 109 1.51 -14.39 2.58
C GLY A 109 0.91 -15.21 1.43
N PHE A 110 1.70 -15.63 0.44
CA PHE A 110 1.20 -16.49 -0.63
C PHE A 110 1.48 -17.97 -0.33
N ALA A 111 0.94 -18.45 0.79
CA ALA A 111 1.03 -19.84 1.24
C ALA A 111 -0.28 -20.27 1.91
N GLU A 112 -0.60 -21.56 1.84
CA GLU A 112 -1.81 -22.10 2.52
C GLU A 112 -1.77 -21.85 4.03
N PHE A 113 -0.57 -21.94 4.64
CA PHE A 113 -0.35 -21.63 6.05
C PHE A 113 0.84 -20.71 6.20
N VAL A 114 0.73 -19.76 7.13
CA VAL A 114 1.76 -18.77 7.43
C VAL A 114 2.03 -18.75 8.91
N ARG A 115 3.28 -18.97 9.32
CA ARG A 115 3.71 -18.77 10.70
C ARG A 115 3.81 -17.28 10.98
N ILE A 116 3.12 -16.85 12.02
CA ILE A 116 3.14 -15.48 12.51
C ILE A 116 3.99 -15.42 13.78
N PRO A 117 5.20 -14.84 13.72
CA PRO A 117 6.09 -14.73 14.88
C PRO A 117 5.46 -13.94 16.02
N ALA A 118 5.84 -14.25 17.27
CA ALA A 118 5.26 -13.66 18.48
C ALA A 118 5.23 -12.11 18.47
N LEU A 119 6.26 -11.49 17.91
CA LEU A 119 6.32 -10.03 17.80
C LEU A 119 5.25 -9.46 16.86
N HIS A 120 5.01 -10.13 15.72
CA HIS A 120 3.94 -9.77 14.77
C HIS A 120 2.57 -10.03 15.39
N ALA A 121 2.39 -11.18 16.03
CA ALA A 121 1.16 -11.50 16.76
C ALA A 121 0.77 -10.39 17.76
N LYS A 122 1.75 -9.86 18.47
CA LYS A 122 1.54 -8.83 19.51
C LYS A 122 1.33 -7.43 18.95
N ARG A 123 1.94 -7.06 17.81
CA ARG A 123 2.06 -5.64 17.39
C ARG A 123 1.39 -5.30 16.08
N THR A 124 1.30 -6.23 15.15
CA THR A 124 0.83 -5.96 13.77
C THR A 124 -0.26 -6.92 13.31
N SER A 125 -0.93 -7.57 14.26
CA SER A 125 -2.05 -8.46 14.01
C SER A 125 -3.31 -7.92 14.66
N PHE A 126 -4.44 -7.92 13.93
CA PHE A 126 -5.73 -7.39 14.41
C PHE A 126 -6.84 -8.41 14.19
N ARG A 127 -7.71 -8.60 15.20
CA ARG A 127 -8.90 -9.45 15.07
C ARG A 127 -9.86 -8.84 14.07
N VAL A 128 -10.28 -9.64 13.12
CA VAL A 128 -11.29 -9.29 12.12
C VAL A 128 -12.65 -9.76 12.64
N HIS A 129 -13.63 -8.86 12.69
CA HIS A 129 -15.01 -9.18 13.05
C HIS A 129 -15.65 -10.08 12.00
N ASP A 130 -16.57 -10.95 12.42
CA ASP A 130 -17.19 -11.95 11.54
C ASP A 130 -17.99 -11.32 10.37
N ASP A 131 -18.50 -10.10 10.55
CA ASP A 131 -19.25 -9.34 9.53
C ASP A 131 -18.36 -8.54 8.57
N MET A 132 -17.04 -8.56 8.76
CA MET A 132 -16.07 -7.90 7.88
C MET A 132 -15.63 -8.85 6.77
N ASP A 133 -15.75 -8.38 5.54
CA ASP A 133 -15.27 -9.11 4.35
C ASP A 133 -13.75 -9.36 4.44
N PRO A 134 -13.26 -10.60 4.31
CA PRO A 134 -11.83 -10.90 4.39
C PRO A 134 -11.02 -10.21 3.29
N ILE A 135 -11.59 -10.02 2.09
CA ILE A 135 -10.90 -9.31 1.01
C ILE A 135 -10.72 -7.84 1.38
N ALA A 136 -11.73 -7.22 1.99
CA ALA A 136 -11.61 -5.86 2.52
C ALA A 136 -10.56 -5.79 3.63
N ALA A 137 -10.55 -6.76 4.56
CA ALA A 137 -9.58 -6.83 5.64
C ALA A 137 -8.14 -6.95 5.13
N SER A 138 -7.89 -7.72 4.06
CA SER A 138 -6.55 -7.86 3.46
C SER A 138 -5.97 -6.53 2.97
N GLN A 139 -6.82 -5.53 2.69
CA GLN A 139 -6.39 -4.21 2.23
C GLN A 139 -5.95 -3.26 3.37
N THR A 140 -5.85 -3.75 4.59
CA THR A 140 -5.38 -2.95 5.75
C THR A 140 -3.95 -2.43 5.55
N GLU A 141 -3.04 -3.28 5.08
CA GLU A 141 -1.64 -2.87 4.87
C GLU A 141 -1.50 -1.80 3.75
N PRO A 142 -2.04 -1.99 2.54
CA PRO A 142 -1.93 -0.95 1.51
C PRO A 142 -2.67 0.34 1.88
N LEU A 143 -3.82 0.27 2.57
CA LEU A 143 -4.48 1.47 3.08
C LEU A 143 -3.64 2.19 4.14
N ALA A 144 -2.95 1.46 5.01
CA ALA A 144 -2.04 2.06 5.99
C ALA A 144 -0.87 2.80 5.34
N CYS A 145 -0.34 2.26 4.23
CA CYS A 145 0.65 2.95 3.41
C CYS A 145 0.10 4.27 2.83
N VAL A 146 -1.11 4.23 2.29
CA VAL A 146 -1.80 5.42 1.76
C VAL A 146 -2.09 6.43 2.87
N LEU A 147 -2.57 5.99 4.03
CA LEU A 147 -2.85 6.84 5.18
C LEU A 147 -1.59 7.58 5.66
N ARG A 148 -0.46 6.86 5.78
CA ARG A 148 0.82 7.49 6.10
C ARG A 148 1.23 8.53 5.06
N ASN A 149 1.07 8.21 3.77
CA ASN A 149 1.35 9.14 2.67
C ASN A 149 0.51 10.42 2.82
N VAL A 150 -0.81 10.31 3.00
CA VAL A 150 -1.72 11.45 3.15
C VAL A 150 -1.39 12.28 4.39
N LYS A 151 -1.14 11.66 5.54
CA LYS A 151 -0.71 12.38 6.76
C LYS A 151 0.59 13.15 6.58
N ARG A 152 1.55 12.61 5.84
CA ARG A 152 2.83 13.28 5.59
C ARG A 152 2.73 14.47 4.63
N LEU A 153 1.66 14.55 3.83
CA LEU A 153 1.40 15.76 3.04
C LEU A 153 1.12 16.98 3.90
N GLY A 154 0.58 16.80 5.11
CA GLY A 154 0.08 17.89 5.93
C GLY A 154 -1.14 18.60 5.34
N ALA A 155 -1.86 17.95 4.40
CA ALA A 155 -3.05 18.54 3.79
C ALA A 155 -4.18 18.61 4.81
N GLU A 156 -4.88 19.75 4.82
CA GLU A 156 -5.99 20.04 5.71
C GLU A 156 -7.32 20.11 4.95
N LYS A 157 -8.42 20.09 5.69
CA LYS A 157 -9.77 20.24 5.10
C LYS A 157 -9.86 21.53 4.28
N GLY A 158 -10.28 21.39 3.02
CA GLY A 158 -10.39 22.49 2.07
C GLY A 158 -9.22 22.65 1.12
N ASP A 159 -8.09 21.95 1.37
CA ASP A 159 -6.96 21.92 0.45
C ASP A 159 -7.32 21.18 -0.85
N VAL A 160 -6.56 21.46 -1.91
CA VAL A 160 -6.67 20.82 -3.22
C VAL A 160 -5.42 19.98 -3.46
N VAL A 161 -5.59 18.65 -3.57
CA VAL A 161 -4.48 17.71 -3.72
C VAL A 161 -4.55 16.99 -5.06
N GLY A 162 -3.46 17.08 -5.82
CA GLY A 162 -3.27 16.33 -7.06
C GLY A 162 -2.84 14.88 -6.78
N VAL A 163 -3.43 13.91 -7.48
CA VAL A 163 -3.06 12.49 -7.40
C VAL A 163 -2.63 12.02 -8.78
N VAL A 164 -1.33 11.76 -8.95
CA VAL A 164 -0.75 11.28 -10.21
C VAL A 164 -0.61 9.76 -10.16
N GLY A 165 -1.26 9.08 -11.13
CA GLY A 165 -1.41 7.63 -11.17
C GLY A 165 -2.65 7.16 -10.38
N LEU A 166 -3.68 6.70 -11.08
CA LEU A 166 -4.96 6.28 -10.50
C LEU A 166 -5.13 4.74 -10.49
N GLY A 167 -4.02 4.03 -10.25
CA GLY A 167 -4.04 2.61 -9.89
C GLY A 167 -4.69 2.38 -8.51
N ALA A 168 -4.54 1.18 -7.95
CA ALA A 168 -5.12 0.85 -6.64
C ALA A 168 -4.77 1.90 -5.56
N ILE A 169 -3.49 2.27 -5.47
CA ILE A 169 -2.98 3.27 -4.51
C ILE A 169 -3.60 4.65 -4.77
N GLY A 170 -3.66 5.10 -6.03
CA GLY A 170 -4.23 6.41 -6.35
C GLY A 170 -5.73 6.49 -6.08
N GLN A 171 -6.49 5.42 -6.35
CA GLN A 171 -7.93 5.34 -6.01
C GLN A 171 -8.14 5.41 -4.49
N MET A 172 -7.38 4.62 -3.72
CA MET A 172 -7.42 4.68 -2.25
C MET A 172 -7.04 6.07 -1.72
N THR A 173 -6.02 6.71 -2.34
CA THR A 173 -5.61 8.08 -1.97
C THR A 173 -6.75 9.07 -2.20
N GLY A 174 -7.40 9.03 -3.37
CA GLY A 174 -8.54 9.91 -3.67
C GLY A 174 -9.70 9.72 -2.68
N GLN A 175 -10.06 8.47 -2.38
CA GLN A 175 -11.09 8.17 -1.39
C GLN A 175 -10.74 8.71 0.00
N LEU A 176 -9.50 8.52 0.46
CA LEU A 176 -9.06 8.95 1.78
C LEU A 176 -8.99 10.48 1.90
N LEU A 177 -8.48 11.17 0.87
CA LEU A 177 -8.47 12.63 0.81
C LEU A 177 -9.89 13.18 0.90
N ASN A 178 -10.82 12.65 0.10
CA ASN A 178 -12.22 13.04 0.13
C ASN A 178 -12.85 12.78 1.51
N LEU A 179 -12.55 11.66 2.15
CA LEU A 179 -13.01 11.35 3.52
C LEU A 179 -12.54 12.40 4.54
N PHE A 180 -11.34 12.96 4.35
CA PHE A 180 -10.78 14.01 5.22
C PHE A 180 -11.21 15.42 4.83
N GLY A 181 -12.09 15.59 3.83
CA GLY A 181 -12.58 16.87 3.38
C GLY A 181 -11.59 17.68 2.53
N VAL A 182 -10.57 17.00 2.01
CA VAL A 182 -9.63 17.52 1.01
C VAL A 182 -10.21 17.29 -0.38
N THR A 183 -10.01 18.20 -1.31
CA THR A 183 -10.47 18.09 -2.70
C THR A 183 -9.44 17.36 -3.56
N PRO A 184 -9.63 16.07 -3.93
CA PRO A 184 -8.69 15.36 -4.78
C PRO A 184 -8.95 15.68 -6.26
N VAL A 185 -7.87 15.83 -7.02
CA VAL A 185 -7.87 15.91 -8.49
C VAL A 185 -6.95 14.84 -9.02
N GLY A 186 -7.40 14.00 -9.94
CA GLY A 186 -6.66 12.81 -10.40
C GLY A 186 -6.09 12.95 -11.81
N LEU A 187 -4.94 12.32 -12.05
CA LEU A 187 -4.30 12.21 -13.37
C LEU A 187 -3.94 10.75 -13.68
N ASP A 188 -4.48 10.18 -14.74
CA ASP A 188 -4.08 8.88 -15.30
C ASP A 188 -4.41 8.84 -16.79
N LEU A 189 -3.63 8.10 -17.58
CA LEU A 189 -3.88 7.92 -19.01
C LEU A 189 -5.05 6.96 -19.30
N ASP A 190 -5.43 6.14 -18.34
CA ASP A 190 -6.50 5.15 -18.47
C ASP A 190 -7.87 5.78 -18.14
N ALA A 191 -8.75 5.82 -19.15
CA ALA A 191 -10.06 6.44 -19.04
C ALA A 191 -10.98 5.77 -18.00
N GLU A 192 -10.88 4.44 -17.80
CA GLU A 192 -11.69 3.75 -16.81
C GLU A 192 -11.22 4.08 -15.39
N ARG A 193 -9.92 4.25 -15.17
CA ARG A 193 -9.37 4.69 -13.88
C ARG A 193 -9.77 6.14 -13.58
N VAL A 194 -9.69 7.01 -14.57
CA VAL A 194 -10.17 8.40 -14.48
C VAL A 194 -11.67 8.43 -14.12
N LYS A 195 -12.49 7.62 -14.79
CA LYS A 195 -13.92 7.50 -14.52
C LYS A 195 -14.19 6.96 -13.11
N LEU A 196 -13.45 5.95 -12.64
CA LEU A 196 -13.60 5.43 -11.29
C LEU A 196 -13.26 6.51 -10.25
N PHE A 197 -12.19 7.27 -10.48
CA PHE A 197 -11.75 8.35 -9.59
C PHE A 197 -12.77 9.48 -9.45
N SER A 198 -13.67 9.66 -10.44
CA SER A 198 -14.72 10.68 -10.38
C SER A 198 -15.71 10.54 -9.21
N ARG A 199 -15.66 9.43 -8.50
CA ARG A 199 -16.40 9.22 -7.24
C ARG A 199 -15.86 10.06 -6.07
N TRP A 200 -14.61 10.46 -6.13
CA TRP A 200 -13.91 11.20 -5.06
C TRP A 200 -13.64 12.65 -5.45
N GLY A 201 -13.31 12.88 -6.72
CA GLY A 201 -12.92 14.16 -7.26
C GLY A 201 -12.90 14.15 -8.76
N LYS A 202 -12.38 15.21 -9.39
CA LYS A 202 -12.26 15.27 -10.85
C LYS A 202 -11.03 14.49 -11.32
N GLY A 203 -11.18 13.64 -12.35
CA GLY A 203 -10.09 12.93 -12.98
C GLY A 203 -9.82 13.43 -14.40
N PHE A 204 -8.56 13.39 -14.85
CA PHE A 204 -8.11 13.88 -16.14
C PHE A 204 -7.12 12.87 -16.77
N ALA A 205 -7.16 12.77 -18.10
CA ALA A 205 -6.18 12.01 -18.87
C ALA A 205 -5.05 12.90 -19.41
N ASP A 206 -5.24 14.21 -19.41
CA ASP A 206 -4.28 15.21 -19.88
C ASP A 206 -3.69 16.00 -18.71
N ALA A 207 -2.37 16.17 -18.72
CA ALA A 207 -1.64 16.79 -17.63
C ALA A 207 -1.81 18.32 -17.54
N ASP A 208 -2.11 18.99 -18.65
CA ASP A 208 -2.37 20.44 -18.65
C ASP A 208 -3.79 20.73 -18.14
N ALA A 209 -4.77 19.92 -18.56
CA ALA A 209 -6.13 19.97 -18.04
C ALA A 209 -6.17 19.65 -16.53
N PHE A 210 -5.38 18.68 -16.06
CA PHE A 210 -5.20 18.37 -14.65
C PHE A 210 -4.64 19.56 -13.86
N ALA A 211 -3.57 20.20 -14.36
CA ALA A 211 -2.95 21.36 -13.72
C ALA A 211 -3.91 22.54 -13.67
N GLU A 212 -4.66 22.77 -14.74
CA GLU A 212 -5.68 23.84 -14.81
C GLU A 212 -6.81 23.58 -13.82
N ALA A 213 -7.29 22.34 -13.72
CA ALA A 213 -8.31 21.97 -12.74
C ALA A 213 -7.85 22.22 -11.30
N GLY A 214 -6.57 21.98 -10.97
CA GLY A 214 -5.98 22.32 -9.68
C GLY A 214 -5.99 23.81 -9.42
N ARG A 215 -5.63 24.64 -10.41
CA ARG A 215 -5.71 26.10 -10.32
C ARG A 215 -7.15 26.58 -10.09
N GLN A 216 -8.10 26.08 -10.86
CA GLN A 216 -9.50 26.45 -10.72
C GLN A 216 -10.06 26.08 -9.34
N ALA A 217 -9.78 24.86 -8.86
CA ALA A 217 -10.27 24.39 -7.57
C ALA A 217 -9.68 25.20 -6.39
N SER A 218 -8.46 25.70 -6.53
CA SER A 218 -7.74 26.45 -5.48
C SER A 218 -7.88 27.97 -5.60
N GLY A 219 -8.72 28.49 -6.49
CA GLY A 219 -8.83 29.94 -6.72
C GLY A 219 -7.59 30.57 -7.36
N GLY A 220 -6.94 29.86 -8.29
CA GLY A 220 -5.79 30.33 -9.07
C GLY A 220 -4.41 29.99 -8.50
N ARG A 221 -4.33 29.42 -7.28
CA ARG A 221 -3.04 29.20 -6.58
C ARG A 221 -2.24 28.00 -7.12
N GLY A 222 -2.90 26.94 -7.55
CA GLY A 222 -2.30 25.64 -7.83
C GLY A 222 -2.60 24.63 -6.70
N PHE A 223 -2.02 23.43 -6.78
CA PHE A 223 -2.22 22.39 -5.77
C PHE A 223 -1.51 22.73 -4.45
N ASP A 224 -2.18 22.48 -3.33
CA ASP A 224 -1.57 22.52 -1.99
C ASP A 224 -0.55 21.39 -1.84
N ALA A 225 -0.87 20.22 -2.40
CA ALA A 225 0.08 19.12 -2.49
C ALA A 225 -0.18 18.26 -3.75
N VAL A 226 0.85 17.48 -4.15
CA VAL A 226 0.74 16.45 -5.20
C VAL A 226 1.29 15.13 -4.66
N VAL A 227 0.50 14.06 -4.78
CA VAL A 227 0.93 12.68 -4.56
C VAL A 227 1.31 12.06 -5.89
N TYR A 228 2.54 11.61 -5.99
CA TYR A 228 3.02 10.87 -7.15
C TYR A 228 3.06 9.37 -6.83
N SER A 229 2.09 8.60 -7.32
CA SER A 229 1.96 7.16 -7.04
C SER A 229 2.30 6.25 -8.22
N ALA A 230 2.30 6.78 -9.44
CA ALA A 230 2.70 6.06 -10.65
C ALA A 230 2.88 7.03 -11.82
N GLY A 231 3.66 6.60 -12.82
CA GLY A 231 3.87 7.34 -14.06
C GLY A 231 5.36 7.48 -14.42
N PRO A 232 5.70 8.17 -15.51
CA PRO A 232 7.09 8.39 -15.88
C PRO A 232 7.77 9.38 -14.91
N PRO A 233 9.04 9.14 -14.53
CA PRO A 233 9.77 10.00 -13.57
C PRO A 233 9.76 11.50 -13.92
N ALA A 234 9.76 11.83 -15.21
CA ALA A 234 9.72 13.24 -15.67
C ALA A 234 8.50 14.03 -15.16
N LEU A 235 7.37 13.35 -14.83
CA LEU A 235 6.21 14.01 -14.22
C LEU A 235 6.51 14.50 -12.81
N VAL A 236 7.46 13.92 -12.08
CA VAL A 236 7.86 14.40 -10.74
C VAL A 236 8.42 15.83 -10.86
N ALA A 237 9.35 16.07 -11.81
CA ALA A 237 9.87 17.41 -12.04
C ALA A 237 8.78 18.39 -12.54
N ARG A 238 7.91 17.95 -13.45
CA ARG A 238 6.80 18.75 -13.96
C ARG A 238 5.81 19.13 -12.85
N SER A 239 5.61 18.25 -11.87
CA SER A 239 4.68 18.47 -10.75
C SER A 239 5.06 19.66 -9.88
N LEU A 240 6.34 20.07 -9.83
CA LEU A 240 6.74 21.29 -9.11
C LEU A 240 6.04 22.53 -9.66
N GLY A 241 5.80 22.58 -10.98
CA GLY A 241 5.07 23.69 -11.62
C GLY A 241 3.57 23.70 -11.36
N TRP A 242 3.01 22.63 -10.84
CA TRP A 242 1.57 22.52 -10.52
C TRP A 242 1.24 22.94 -9.10
N LEU A 243 2.24 22.95 -8.22
CA LEU A 243 2.08 23.34 -6.82
C LEU A 243 1.86 24.85 -6.67
N ARG A 244 1.14 25.26 -5.63
CA ARG A 244 1.21 26.63 -5.14
C ARG A 244 2.57 26.92 -4.49
N ASP A 245 2.87 28.19 -4.20
CA ASP A 245 4.00 28.54 -3.38
C ASP A 245 3.80 27.96 -1.96
N GLY A 246 4.86 27.43 -1.36
CA GLY A 246 4.81 26.63 -0.11
C GLY A 246 4.16 25.26 -0.26
N GLY A 247 3.90 24.77 -1.48
CA GLY A 247 3.24 23.48 -1.71
C GLY A 247 4.17 22.28 -1.54
N THR A 248 3.58 21.08 -1.42
CA THR A 248 4.30 19.83 -1.14
C THR A 248 4.13 18.80 -2.25
N ILE A 249 5.23 18.18 -2.72
CA ILE A 249 5.15 16.95 -3.51
C ILE A 249 5.60 15.76 -2.67
N ASN A 250 4.80 14.68 -2.66
CA ASN A 250 5.17 13.41 -2.05
C ASN A 250 5.41 12.34 -3.12
N VAL A 251 6.66 11.90 -3.26
CA VAL A 251 7.04 10.80 -4.14
C VAL A 251 6.70 9.48 -3.42
N PHE A 252 5.57 8.90 -3.81
CA PHE A 252 5.02 7.67 -3.23
C PHE A 252 5.04 6.53 -4.25
N ALA A 253 6.13 6.40 -4.95
CA ALA A 253 6.38 5.35 -5.93
C ALA A 253 7.82 4.87 -5.84
N SER A 254 8.03 3.60 -6.19
CA SER A 254 9.35 3.03 -6.47
C SER A 254 9.58 3.04 -7.97
N PHE A 255 10.82 3.28 -8.39
CA PHE A 255 11.21 3.31 -9.79
C PHE A 255 12.25 2.23 -10.06
N HIS A 256 12.15 1.62 -11.24
CA HIS A 256 13.14 0.66 -11.70
C HIS A 256 13.25 0.73 -13.23
N PRO A 257 14.47 0.88 -13.80
CA PRO A 257 15.75 1.13 -13.11
C PRO A 257 15.75 2.47 -12.37
N ASP A 258 16.71 2.67 -11.46
CA ASP A 258 16.78 3.88 -10.63
C ASP A 258 17.00 5.13 -11.51
N PRO A 259 16.03 6.04 -11.58
CA PRO A 259 16.17 7.25 -12.37
C PRO A 259 16.96 8.32 -11.63
N ILE A 260 17.81 9.04 -12.35
CA ILE A 260 18.32 10.33 -11.91
C ILE A 260 17.53 11.40 -12.65
N LEU A 261 16.89 12.31 -11.91
CA LEU A 261 16.07 13.36 -12.47
C LEU A 261 16.56 14.73 -12.01
N PRO A 262 16.89 15.65 -12.94
CA PRO A 262 17.22 17.02 -12.58
C PRO A 262 15.94 17.74 -12.07
N LEU A 263 16.04 18.36 -10.90
CA LEU A 263 15.01 19.24 -10.36
C LEU A 263 15.51 20.68 -10.41
N ASP A 264 14.63 21.62 -10.73
CA ASP A 264 14.93 23.05 -10.65
C ASP A 264 15.01 23.50 -9.19
N LEU A 265 16.24 23.63 -8.69
CA LEU A 265 16.50 24.05 -7.31
C LEU A 265 16.09 25.49 -7.04
N ASN A 266 16.17 26.39 -8.04
CA ASN A 266 15.70 27.76 -7.88
C ASN A 266 14.18 27.82 -7.73
N GLN A 267 13.44 26.98 -8.46
CA GLN A 267 12.01 26.86 -8.29
C GLN A 267 11.66 26.37 -6.87
N ILE A 268 12.37 25.36 -6.38
CA ILE A 268 12.19 24.85 -5.01
C ILE A 268 12.47 25.94 -3.99
N TYR A 269 13.62 26.63 -4.12
CA TYR A 269 14.05 27.64 -3.15
C TYR A 269 13.15 28.87 -3.12
N HIS A 270 12.90 29.50 -4.28
CA HIS A 270 12.15 30.75 -4.35
C HIS A 270 10.66 30.61 -4.04
N ARG A 271 10.11 29.41 -4.21
CA ARG A 271 8.71 29.11 -3.93
C ARG A 271 8.50 28.30 -2.65
N GLU A 272 9.55 28.12 -1.86
CA GLU A 272 9.53 27.34 -0.59
C GLU A 272 8.84 25.97 -0.73
N LEU A 273 9.09 25.26 -1.84
CA LEU A 273 8.46 23.98 -2.09
C LEU A 273 9.05 22.87 -1.23
N THR A 274 8.22 21.96 -0.76
CA THR A 274 8.62 20.79 -0.01
C THR A 274 8.59 19.55 -0.88
N VAL A 275 9.71 18.79 -0.92
CA VAL A 275 9.80 17.48 -1.58
C VAL A 275 9.98 16.41 -0.51
N ILE A 276 9.01 15.51 -0.40
CA ILE A 276 9.04 14.42 0.58
C ILE A 276 8.82 13.07 -0.09
N SER A 277 9.01 12.00 0.67
CA SER A 277 8.63 10.64 0.27
C SER A 277 7.96 9.91 1.43
N SER A 278 7.21 8.87 1.13
CA SER A 278 6.62 7.96 2.11
C SER A 278 6.95 6.52 1.74
N TYR A 279 7.33 5.71 2.73
CA TYR A 279 7.68 4.30 2.54
C TYR A 279 7.11 3.48 3.70
N SER A 280 6.27 2.51 3.42
CA SER A 280 5.60 1.61 4.36
C SER A 280 4.82 2.33 5.49
N PRO A 281 3.92 1.66 6.21
CA PRO A 281 3.15 2.28 7.29
C PRO A 281 3.93 2.31 8.62
N SER A 282 3.45 3.14 9.57
CA SER A 282 3.75 2.98 10.99
C SER A 282 2.74 2.02 11.65
N LEU A 283 3.00 1.62 12.91
CA LEU A 283 2.03 0.83 13.68
C LEU A 283 0.71 1.59 13.90
N ALA A 284 0.79 2.91 14.10
CA ALA A 284 -0.40 3.75 14.26
C ALA A 284 -1.22 3.80 12.96
N ASP A 285 -0.56 3.92 11.81
CA ASP A 285 -1.24 3.93 10.51
C ASP A 285 -1.90 2.59 10.21
N LEU A 286 -1.27 1.45 10.59
CA LEU A 286 -1.87 0.11 10.45
C LEU A 286 -3.14 -0.01 11.27
N LYS A 287 -3.11 0.41 12.55
CA LYS A 287 -4.30 0.35 13.42
C LYS A 287 -5.43 1.22 12.89
N GLU A 288 -5.12 2.46 12.49
CA GLU A 288 -6.13 3.39 11.99
C GLU A 288 -6.72 2.93 10.64
N ALA A 289 -5.89 2.39 9.74
CA ALA A 289 -6.37 1.82 8.47
C ALA A 289 -7.32 0.64 8.71
N PHE A 290 -6.96 -0.26 9.65
CA PHE A 290 -7.84 -1.34 10.06
C PHE A 290 -9.18 -0.81 10.60
N ASP A 291 -9.15 0.20 11.48
CA ASP A 291 -10.35 0.79 12.06
C ASP A 291 -11.24 1.49 11.03
N LEU A 292 -10.64 2.15 10.04
CA LEU A 292 -11.38 2.77 8.93
C LEU A 292 -12.15 1.74 8.10
N ILE A 293 -11.53 0.59 7.82
CA ILE A 293 -12.20 -0.51 7.10
C ILE A 293 -13.24 -1.18 7.99
N ALA A 294 -12.89 -1.53 9.23
CA ALA A 294 -13.79 -2.19 10.18
C ALA A 294 -15.05 -1.36 10.49
N SER A 295 -14.91 -0.03 10.58
CA SER A 295 -16.04 0.89 10.77
C SER A 295 -16.79 1.24 9.48
N ARG A 296 -16.41 0.66 8.34
CA ARG A 296 -16.98 0.93 7.00
C ARG A 296 -16.91 2.41 6.57
N LYS A 297 -16.02 3.19 7.19
CA LYS A 297 -15.72 4.58 6.77
C LYS A 297 -14.89 4.62 5.50
N PHE A 298 -14.14 3.57 5.24
CA PHE A 298 -13.37 3.36 4.02
C PHE A 298 -13.76 2.03 3.37
N ASP A 299 -14.07 2.05 2.08
CA ASP A 299 -14.42 0.85 1.31
C ASP A 299 -13.33 0.50 0.29
N PRO A 300 -12.44 -0.47 0.59
CA PRO A 300 -11.42 -0.90 -0.35
C PRO A 300 -11.96 -1.77 -1.49
N LEU A 301 -13.18 -2.31 -1.38
CA LEU A 301 -13.80 -3.15 -2.41
C LEU A 301 -14.17 -2.36 -3.66
N ILE A 302 -14.16 -1.01 -3.59
CA ILE A 302 -14.32 -0.14 -4.74
C ILE A 302 -13.32 -0.42 -5.87
N LEU A 303 -12.16 -1.00 -5.54
CA LEU A 303 -11.14 -1.41 -6.51
C LEU A 303 -11.61 -2.59 -7.38
N ASN A 304 -12.74 -3.21 -7.07
CA ASN A 304 -13.27 -4.42 -7.72
C ASN A 304 -12.18 -5.50 -7.86
N PRO A 305 -11.58 -5.94 -6.73
CA PRO A 305 -10.46 -6.86 -6.76
C PRO A 305 -10.84 -8.18 -7.43
N LYS A 306 -9.93 -8.72 -8.25
CA LYS A 306 -10.11 -10.03 -8.91
C LYS A 306 -9.42 -11.11 -8.10
N ILE A 307 -10.12 -12.22 -7.90
CA ILE A 307 -9.67 -13.34 -7.09
C ILE A 307 -8.99 -14.38 -8.00
N TYR A 308 -7.85 -14.85 -7.57
CA TYR A 308 -7.05 -15.90 -8.22
C TYR A 308 -6.63 -16.94 -7.19
N SER A 309 -6.53 -18.21 -7.58
CA SER A 309 -5.88 -19.21 -6.75
C SER A 309 -4.37 -18.99 -6.69
N LEU A 310 -3.68 -19.55 -5.69
CA LEU A 310 -2.21 -19.53 -5.65
C LEU A 310 -1.58 -20.13 -6.91
N SER A 311 -2.22 -21.15 -7.51
CA SER A 311 -1.76 -21.76 -8.76
C SER A 311 -1.90 -20.84 -9.99
N ALA A 312 -2.79 -19.85 -9.94
CA ALA A 312 -2.99 -18.86 -11.00
C ALA A 312 -2.21 -17.55 -10.77
N PHE A 313 -1.19 -17.57 -9.91
CA PHE A 313 -0.39 -16.38 -9.55
C PHE A 313 0.19 -15.66 -10.77
N ASN A 314 0.73 -16.38 -11.75
CA ASN A 314 1.31 -15.78 -12.94
C ASN A 314 0.26 -15.05 -13.81
N GLU A 315 -0.97 -15.55 -13.84
CA GLU A 315 -2.09 -14.88 -14.51
C GLU A 315 -2.45 -13.58 -13.78
N ALA A 316 -2.48 -13.61 -12.43
CA ALA A 316 -2.69 -12.42 -11.62
C ALA A 316 -1.61 -11.35 -11.85
N VAL A 317 -0.33 -11.75 -11.89
CA VAL A 317 0.80 -10.85 -12.20
C VAL A 317 0.64 -10.25 -13.59
N LEU A 318 0.31 -11.05 -14.60
CA LEU A 318 0.11 -10.58 -15.97
C LEU A 318 -1.05 -9.57 -16.03
N ALA A 319 -2.18 -9.84 -15.38
CA ALA A 319 -3.34 -8.97 -15.34
C ALA A 319 -3.02 -7.61 -14.67
N VAL A 320 -2.21 -7.60 -13.61
CA VAL A 320 -1.74 -6.36 -12.96
C VAL A 320 -0.76 -5.59 -13.87
N LYS A 321 0.22 -6.28 -14.48
CA LYS A 321 1.21 -5.67 -15.39
C LYS A 321 0.56 -5.09 -16.64
N SER A 322 -0.39 -5.79 -17.22
CA SER A 322 -1.16 -5.32 -18.39
C SER A 322 -2.20 -4.26 -18.06
N ARG A 323 -2.35 -3.91 -16.77
CA ARG A 323 -3.30 -2.89 -16.26
C ARG A 323 -4.77 -3.21 -16.52
N THR A 324 -5.12 -4.47 -16.79
CA THR A 324 -6.52 -4.90 -17.02
C THR A 324 -7.35 -4.96 -15.74
N ILE A 325 -6.67 -4.99 -14.58
CA ILE A 325 -7.30 -4.95 -13.25
C ILE A 325 -6.56 -3.94 -12.36
N LEU A 326 -7.24 -3.46 -11.32
CA LEU A 326 -6.62 -2.58 -10.31
C LEU A 326 -5.95 -3.38 -9.20
N LYS A 327 -6.55 -4.50 -8.78
CA LYS A 327 -6.07 -5.31 -7.66
C LYS A 327 -6.34 -6.79 -7.92
N ALA A 328 -5.35 -7.62 -7.66
CA ALA A 328 -5.47 -9.07 -7.58
C ALA A 328 -5.41 -9.52 -6.13
N ILE A 329 -6.23 -10.52 -5.78
CA ILE A 329 -6.23 -11.19 -4.48
C ILE A 329 -5.97 -12.67 -4.73
N LEU A 330 -4.98 -13.21 -4.03
CA LEU A 330 -4.66 -14.63 -4.04
C LEU A 330 -5.38 -15.32 -2.88
N VAL A 331 -5.97 -16.48 -3.18
CA VAL A 331 -6.63 -17.37 -2.21
C VAL A 331 -6.05 -18.78 -2.33
N PRO A 332 -6.12 -19.61 -1.29
CA PRO A 332 -5.82 -21.04 -1.42
C PRO A 332 -6.68 -21.65 -2.52
N GLY A 333 -6.12 -22.60 -3.27
CA GLY A 333 -6.82 -23.31 -4.35
C GLY A 333 -7.66 -24.48 -3.85
#